data_7bf8640f1c5a6a2230e198539443fae4
#
_entry.id   7bf8640f1c5a6a2230e198539443fae4
#
_cell.length_a   1.000
_cell.length_b   1.000
_cell.length_c   1.000
_cell.angle_alpha   90.00
_cell.angle_beta   90.00
_cell.angle_gamma   90.00
#
_symmetry.space_group_name_H-M   'P 1'
#
loop_
_entity.id
_entity.type
_entity.pdbx_description
1 polymer ?
#
loop_
_entity_poly.entity_id
_entity_poly.type
_entity_poly.pdbx_seq_one_letter_code
_entity_poly.pdbx_strand_id
1 'polypeptide(L)'
;MISVVLIPVKKTLIASAAALGALAAVTGPAAAPAAAASDALWLWSDPYEITLAGPSEDGSPAPSQSLTVQISHDNTATTVPAGTLTVDVSQVASFAEVTWPANCRPENETTAVCTTPELPGGANAPAARIGLTTKPGATDGNDGYVRYTARAGGMNAYPGETYVAVNDGPALGLTQAEYRTGMAPDQPFDSSVVLGNQGNRTADRTLLTVFTSRGIRLGMSVPSNCESTNAVTGRTFLCVLDERTTPGSYHSLPLKFRTKDMALFDRVDYAAQPYSEQALAEARAGRAFTPGAGPELNLTPAAAPSDELQPYRSFTVKTVNQADYRLTASTVSGAAGDTVPATVTVHNAGPAWVASLGAGEPAATVDIDIPAGTSVASAPDSCWSQSETRYRCNTPIYLTESGKAATRTFPFTLHIDEVIPDATARVSVYNDAYEPAVRTFDPDLTNNTATLTVNPSTR
;
A
#
# COMPACT_ATOMS: atom_id res chain seq x y z
N MET A 1 11.43 -9.68 6.88
CA MET A 1 10.78 -8.61 7.64
C MET A 1 11.38 -7.32 7.17
N ILE A 2 10.67 -6.59 6.34
CA ILE A 2 11.03 -5.21 6.00
C ILE A 2 10.41 -4.39 7.13
N SER A 3 11.21 -4.00 8.13
CA SER A 3 10.81 -2.96 9.06
C SER A 3 10.81 -1.66 8.27
N VAL A 4 9.65 -1.27 7.79
CA VAL A 4 9.37 0.12 7.52
C VAL A 4 9.42 0.77 8.90
N VAL A 5 10.33 1.72 9.11
CA VAL A 5 10.34 2.55 10.30
C VAL A 5 9.07 3.38 10.24
N LEU A 6 8.02 2.86 10.83
CA LEU A 6 6.80 3.60 11.12
C LEU A 6 7.09 4.42 12.37
N ILE A 7 7.15 5.73 12.22
CA ILE A 7 7.02 6.66 13.33
C ILE A 7 5.73 6.28 14.08
N PRO A 8 5.73 6.16 15.41
CA PRO A 8 4.60 5.62 16.14
C PRO A 8 3.42 6.58 16.14
N VAL A 9 2.49 6.39 15.21
CA VAL A 9 1.15 6.99 15.29
C VAL A 9 0.40 6.25 16.42
N LYS A 10 0.11 6.92 17.50
CA LYS A 10 -0.78 6.41 18.56
C LYS A 10 -2.16 6.13 17.96
N LYS A 11 -2.44 4.85 17.68
CA LYS A 11 -3.79 4.40 17.31
C LYS A 11 -4.69 4.40 18.53
N THR A 12 -5.66 5.30 18.56
CA THR A 12 -6.81 5.21 19.45
C THR A 12 -7.85 4.31 18.79
N LEU A 13 -7.99 3.09 19.29
CA LEU A 13 -9.04 2.15 18.86
C LEU A 13 -10.39 2.61 19.42
N ILE A 14 -11.30 3.00 18.55
CA ILE A 14 -12.72 3.17 18.89
C ILE A 14 -13.41 1.84 18.60
N ALA A 15 -13.80 1.12 19.66
CA ALA A 15 -14.61 -0.08 19.57
C ALA A 15 -16.08 0.31 19.42
N SER A 16 -16.69 -0.05 18.29
CA SER A 16 -18.14 0.06 18.09
C SER A 16 -18.81 -1.24 18.51
N ALA A 17 -19.65 -1.18 19.53
CA ALA A 17 -20.46 -2.27 20.01
C ALA A 17 -21.65 -2.52 19.08
N ALA A 18 -21.79 -3.74 18.58
CA ALA A 18 -22.96 -4.20 17.87
C ALA A 18 -24.02 -4.74 18.85
N ALA A 19 -25.23 -4.18 18.80
CA ALA A 19 -26.37 -4.69 19.54
C ALA A 19 -27.08 -5.80 18.73
N LEU A 20 -27.20 -6.99 19.33
CA LEU A 20 -28.01 -8.11 18.82
C LEU A 20 -29.48 -7.89 19.15
N GLY A 21 -30.32 -7.88 18.12
CA GLY A 21 -31.77 -8.02 18.24
C GLY A 21 -32.24 -9.27 17.52
N ALA A 22 -32.68 -10.28 18.25
CA ALA A 22 -33.29 -11.48 17.71
C ALA A 22 -34.79 -11.27 17.43
N LEU A 23 -35.27 -11.61 16.23
CA LEU A 23 -36.69 -11.86 15.97
C LEU A 23 -36.84 -13.04 14.98
N ALA A 24 -37.82 -13.87 15.32
CA ALA A 24 -38.07 -15.19 14.76
C ALA A 24 -38.74 -15.23 13.38
N ALA A 25 -38.46 -16.29 12.70
CA ALA A 25 -38.92 -16.93 11.46
C ALA A 25 -40.30 -16.59 10.87
N VAL A 26 -40.29 -16.35 9.53
CA VAL A 26 -41.32 -16.84 8.60
C VAL A 26 -40.60 -17.29 7.33
N THR A 27 -40.88 -18.53 6.91
CA THR A 27 -40.27 -19.25 5.80
C THR A 27 -40.86 -18.82 4.45
N GLY A 28 -40.05 -18.30 3.57
CA GLY A 28 -40.21 -18.18 2.13
C GLY A 28 -38.82 -18.00 1.52
N PRO A 29 -38.56 -18.40 0.25
CA PRO A 29 -37.27 -18.11 -0.38
C PRO A 29 -37.24 -16.60 -0.63
N ALA A 30 -36.91 -15.84 0.41
CA ALA A 30 -36.60 -14.43 0.26
C ALA A 30 -35.22 -14.35 -0.42
N ALA A 31 -35.19 -13.73 -1.60
CA ALA A 31 -33.95 -13.21 -2.14
C ALA A 31 -33.28 -12.43 -1.02
N ALA A 32 -32.01 -12.80 -0.71
CA ALA A 32 -31.22 -12.06 0.26
C ALA A 32 -31.30 -10.58 -0.14
N PRO A 33 -31.65 -9.66 0.77
CA PRO A 33 -31.62 -8.24 0.45
C PRO A 33 -30.19 -7.96 -0.03
N ALA A 34 -30.04 -7.42 -1.24
CA ALA A 34 -28.78 -6.86 -1.67
C ALA A 34 -28.35 -5.92 -0.54
N ALA A 35 -27.16 -6.14 0.01
CA ALA A 35 -26.59 -5.23 1.00
C ALA A 35 -26.74 -3.84 0.39
N ALA A 36 -27.48 -2.95 1.06
CA ALA A 36 -27.63 -1.58 0.58
C ALA A 36 -26.23 -1.04 0.44
N ALA A 37 -25.87 -0.60 -0.77
CA ALA A 37 -24.60 0.06 -1.00
C ALA A 37 -24.48 1.19 0.02
N SER A 38 -23.33 1.32 0.67
CA SER A 38 -23.11 2.42 1.59
C SER A 38 -23.29 3.72 0.81
N ASP A 39 -23.96 4.69 1.42
CA ASP A 39 -24.19 6.02 0.84
C ASP A 39 -23.52 7.03 1.73
N ALA A 40 -22.21 7.20 1.56
CA ALA A 40 -21.37 8.02 2.43
C ALA A 40 -20.48 8.97 1.62
N LEU A 41 -20.24 10.13 2.22
CA LEU A 41 -19.26 11.10 1.75
C LEU A 41 -18.01 11.04 2.63
N TRP A 42 -16.86 11.09 2.00
CA TRP A 42 -15.55 11.06 2.64
C TRP A 42 -14.74 12.29 2.28
N LEU A 43 -14.04 12.83 3.28
CA LEU A 43 -13.07 13.88 3.09
C LEU A 43 -11.66 13.35 3.38
N TRP A 44 -10.74 13.71 2.52
CA TRP A 44 -9.32 13.44 2.69
C TRP A 44 -8.51 14.53 1.99
N SER A 45 -7.22 14.57 2.21
CA SER A 45 -6.35 15.58 1.61
C SER A 45 -5.19 14.96 0.86
N ASP A 46 -4.72 15.69 -0.11
CA ASP A 46 -3.48 15.42 -0.83
C ASP A 46 -2.62 16.69 -0.85
N PRO A 47 -1.45 16.64 -0.17
CA PRO A 47 -0.98 15.59 0.73
C PRO A 47 -1.76 15.54 2.06
N TYR A 48 -1.68 14.44 2.79
CA TYR A 48 -2.28 14.31 4.13
C TYR A 48 -1.43 14.92 5.26
N GLU A 49 -0.18 15.27 4.96
CA GLU A 49 0.76 16.00 5.80
C GLU A 49 1.45 17.08 4.97
N ILE A 50 1.62 18.28 5.53
CA ILE A 50 2.33 19.41 4.91
C ILE A 50 3.47 19.84 5.81
N THR A 51 4.65 19.96 5.23
CA THR A 51 5.79 20.60 5.86
C THR A 51 5.98 21.98 5.23
N LEU A 52 5.75 23.04 6.01
CA LEU A 52 6.03 24.41 5.61
C LEU A 52 7.50 24.73 5.87
N ALA A 53 8.17 25.26 4.85
CA ALA A 53 9.53 25.74 5.02
C ALA A 53 9.56 27.09 5.76
N GLY A 54 10.53 27.28 6.65
CA GLY A 54 10.84 28.58 7.23
C GLY A 54 11.36 29.60 6.17
N PRO A 55 11.69 30.83 6.54
CA PRO A 55 12.34 31.80 5.63
C PRO A 55 13.63 31.22 5.05
N SER A 56 13.86 31.44 3.77
CA SER A 56 15.08 30.97 3.08
C SER A 56 16.36 31.58 3.65
N GLU A 57 17.51 30.92 3.41
CA GLU A 57 18.83 31.40 3.86
C GLU A 57 19.18 32.77 3.35
N ASP A 58 18.70 33.15 2.16
CA ASP A 58 18.91 34.47 1.53
C ASP A 58 17.85 35.52 1.93
N GLY A 59 16.94 35.19 2.86
CA GLY A 59 15.86 36.02 3.31
C GLY A 59 14.67 36.13 2.35
N SER A 60 14.66 35.33 1.29
CA SER A 60 13.48 35.26 0.39
C SER A 60 12.26 34.66 1.11
N PRO A 61 11.03 35.02 0.69
CA PRO A 61 9.82 34.44 1.28
C PRO A 61 9.80 32.93 1.18
N ALA A 62 9.25 32.26 2.20
CA ALA A 62 9.04 30.83 2.18
C ALA A 62 8.14 30.43 0.98
N PRO A 63 8.41 29.29 0.34
CA PRO A 63 7.56 28.81 -0.73
C PRO A 63 6.16 28.46 -0.20
N SER A 64 5.13 28.75 -0.99
CA SER A 64 3.77 28.36 -0.67
C SER A 64 3.57 26.88 -0.98
N GLN A 65 2.96 26.17 -0.05
CA GLN A 65 2.51 24.78 -0.20
C GLN A 65 1.01 24.74 -0.51
N SER A 66 0.57 23.72 -1.22
CA SER A 66 -0.83 23.56 -1.62
C SER A 66 -1.46 22.35 -0.94
N LEU A 67 -2.52 22.57 -0.20
CA LEU A 67 -3.40 21.56 0.37
C LEU A 67 -4.62 21.38 -0.52
N THR A 68 -4.79 20.22 -1.13
CA THR A 68 -6.01 19.90 -1.87
C THR A 68 -6.92 19.03 -1.00
N VAL A 69 -8.04 19.59 -0.57
CA VAL A 69 -9.10 18.79 0.09
C VAL A 69 -9.93 18.12 -0.98
N GLN A 70 -10.00 16.80 -0.90
CA GLN A 70 -10.79 15.94 -1.79
C GLN A 70 -12.09 15.57 -1.12
N ILE A 71 -13.16 15.43 -1.91
CA ILE A 71 -14.43 14.85 -1.48
C ILE A 71 -14.76 13.67 -2.39
N SER A 72 -15.13 12.53 -1.80
CA SER A 72 -15.52 11.33 -2.54
C SER A 72 -16.87 10.81 -2.09
N HIS A 73 -17.58 10.19 -3.02
CA HIS A 73 -18.88 9.55 -2.81
C HIS A 73 -18.77 8.07 -3.17
N ASP A 74 -19.08 7.17 -2.24
CA ASP A 74 -18.90 5.73 -2.41
C ASP A 74 -20.08 5.03 -3.14
N ASN A 75 -21.26 5.64 -3.16
CA ASN A 75 -22.42 5.09 -3.89
C ASN A 75 -22.29 5.36 -5.40
N THR A 76 -22.17 4.31 -6.20
CA THR A 76 -22.01 4.41 -7.65
C THR A 76 -23.32 4.70 -8.41
N ALA A 77 -24.48 4.60 -7.76
CA ALA A 77 -25.78 4.70 -8.40
C ALA A 77 -26.40 6.12 -8.34
N THR A 78 -25.92 6.96 -7.44
CA THR A 78 -26.51 8.29 -7.16
C THR A 78 -25.51 9.41 -7.39
N THR A 79 -26.01 10.56 -7.85
CA THR A 79 -25.23 11.81 -7.96
C THR A 79 -25.52 12.68 -6.76
N VAL A 80 -24.49 13.21 -6.13
CA VAL A 80 -24.60 14.16 -5.02
C VAL A 80 -24.48 15.60 -5.55
N PRO A 81 -25.50 16.46 -5.35
CA PRO A 81 -25.41 17.85 -5.79
C PRO A 81 -24.33 18.61 -5.05
N ALA A 82 -23.87 19.72 -5.63
CA ALA A 82 -22.93 20.63 -4.99
C ALA A 82 -23.40 21.03 -3.59
N GLY A 83 -22.45 21.14 -2.68
CA GLY A 83 -22.69 21.42 -1.28
C GLY A 83 -21.68 22.42 -0.70
N THR A 84 -21.43 22.31 0.59
CA THR A 84 -20.49 23.17 1.32
C THR A 84 -19.42 22.36 2.02
N LEU A 85 -18.18 22.88 1.96
CA LEU A 85 -17.04 22.44 2.73
C LEU A 85 -16.66 23.58 3.68
N THR A 86 -16.59 23.28 4.98
CA THR A 86 -16.06 24.22 5.98
C THR A 86 -14.64 23.81 6.32
N VAL A 87 -13.71 24.74 6.25
CA VAL A 87 -12.30 24.56 6.57
C VAL A 87 -11.94 25.41 7.77
N ASP A 88 -11.36 24.79 8.79
CA ASP A 88 -10.86 25.44 10.01
C ASP A 88 -9.34 25.33 10.07
N VAL A 89 -8.67 26.48 10.08
CA VAL A 89 -7.22 26.66 10.15
C VAL A 89 -6.76 27.23 11.51
N SER A 90 -7.62 27.22 12.52
CA SER A 90 -7.35 27.87 13.81
C SER A 90 -6.07 27.37 14.48
N GLN A 91 -5.74 26.11 14.35
CA GLN A 91 -4.52 25.54 14.94
C GLN A 91 -3.23 25.90 14.20
N VAL A 92 -3.33 26.29 12.92
CA VAL A 92 -2.16 26.65 12.11
C VAL A 92 -2.03 28.17 11.90
N ALA A 93 -3.07 28.93 12.20
CA ALA A 93 -3.15 30.36 11.95
C ALA A 93 -2.07 31.21 12.67
N SER A 94 -1.47 30.70 13.73
CA SER A 94 -0.38 31.38 14.45
C SER A 94 0.93 31.38 13.64
N PHE A 95 1.19 30.35 12.83
CA PHE A 95 2.44 30.16 12.11
C PHE A 95 2.30 30.04 10.59
N ALA A 96 1.07 29.89 10.06
CA ALA A 96 0.80 29.81 8.63
C ALA A 96 -0.12 30.94 8.15
N GLU A 97 0.22 31.54 7.02
CA GLU A 97 -0.64 32.41 6.23
C GLU A 97 -1.42 31.56 5.23
N VAL A 98 -2.73 31.82 5.13
CA VAL A 98 -3.63 31.00 4.33
C VAL A 98 -4.11 31.79 3.11
N THR A 99 -3.96 31.22 1.93
CA THR A 99 -4.52 31.74 0.68
C THR A 99 -5.73 30.90 0.28
N TRP A 100 -6.90 31.51 0.34
CA TRP A 100 -8.16 30.86 -0.01
C TRP A 100 -8.41 30.84 -1.52
N PRO A 101 -8.87 29.71 -2.10
CA PRO A 101 -9.25 29.66 -3.51
C PRO A 101 -10.57 30.41 -3.77
N ALA A 102 -10.85 30.72 -5.03
CA ALA A 102 -12.00 31.51 -5.43
C ALA A 102 -13.37 30.89 -5.06
N ASN A 103 -13.44 29.56 -4.90
CA ASN A 103 -14.67 28.89 -4.45
C ASN A 103 -14.85 28.89 -2.93
N CYS A 104 -13.93 29.53 -2.17
CA CYS A 104 -14.00 29.64 -0.72
C CYS A 104 -14.25 31.09 -0.32
N ARG A 105 -15.14 31.29 0.64
CA ARG A 105 -15.41 32.60 1.27
C ARG A 105 -15.01 32.51 2.75
N PRO A 106 -14.03 33.30 3.20
CA PRO A 106 -13.73 33.43 4.64
C PRO A 106 -14.96 33.93 5.42
N GLU A 107 -15.28 33.28 6.51
CA GLU A 107 -16.27 33.69 7.48
C GLU A 107 -15.62 34.51 8.61
N ASN A 108 -14.37 34.20 8.93
CA ASN A 108 -13.52 34.88 9.89
C ASN A 108 -12.03 34.63 9.53
N GLU A 109 -11.12 34.98 10.42
CA GLU A 109 -9.66 34.88 10.19
C GLU A 109 -9.19 33.39 10.09
N THR A 110 -9.93 32.45 10.67
CA THR A 110 -9.51 31.05 10.77
C THR A 110 -10.46 30.05 10.13
N THR A 111 -11.60 30.52 9.59
CA THR A 111 -12.60 29.62 9.01
C THR A 111 -13.09 30.16 7.67
N ALA A 112 -13.18 29.27 6.69
CA ALA A 112 -13.80 29.58 5.40
C ALA A 112 -14.83 28.51 5.00
N VAL A 113 -15.84 28.93 4.25
CA VAL A 113 -16.83 28.05 3.61
C VAL A 113 -16.59 28.05 2.11
N CYS A 114 -16.41 26.85 1.54
CA CYS A 114 -16.16 26.62 0.13
C CYS A 114 -17.35 25.89 -0.51
N THR A 115 -17.61 26.13 -1.78
CA THR A 115 -18.58 25.37 -2.57
C THR A 115 -17.91 24.10 -3.09
N THR A 116 -18.50 22.92 -2.80
CA THR A 116 -18.02 21.65 -3.37
C THR A 116 -18.58 21.45 -4.78
N PRO A 117 -17.91 20.70 -5.65
CA PRO A 117 -18.47 20.31 -6.94
C PRO A 117 -19.64 19.32 -6.74
N GLU A 118 -20.45 19.14 -7.80
CA GLU A 118 -21.33 18.00 -7.95
C GLU A 118 -20.50 16.72 -8.10
N LEU A 119 -20.91 15.64 -7.43
CA LEU A 119 -20.23 14.35 -7.46
C LEU A 119 -21.10 13.31 -8.13
N PRO A 120 -20.78 12.86 -9.35
CA PRO A 120 -21.35 11.66 -9.93
C PRO A 120 -21.10 10.45 -9.02
N GLY A 121 -21.91 9.39 -9.22
CA GLY A 121 -21.79 8.17 -8.42
C GLY A 121 -20.37 7.56 -8.47
N GLY A 122 -19.80 7.24 -7.32
CA GLY A 122 -18.44 6.71 -7.19
C GLY A 122 -17.32 7.69 -7.52
N ALA A 123 -17.63 8.98 -7.68
CA ALA A 123 -16.64 9.99 -8.05
C ALA A 123 -15.84 10.51 -6.86
N ASN A 124 -14.65 10.97 -7.19
CA ASN A 124 -13.74 11.73 -6.35
C ASN A 124 -13.43 13.05 -7.06
N ALA A 125 -13.46 14.16 -6.33
CA ALA A 125 -13.17 15.49 -6.89
C ALA A 125 -12.52 16.43 -5.87
N PRO A 126 -11.65 17.37 -6.30
CA PRO A 126 -11.14 18.40 -5.43
C PRO A 126 -12.26 19.35 -4.99
N ALA A 127 -12.43 19.49 -3.67
CA ALA A 127 -13.41 20.39 -3.07
C ALA A 127 -12.82 21.79 -2.82
N ALA A 128 -11.53 21.88 -2.44
CA ALA A 128 -10.81 23.13 -2.30
C ALA A 128 -9.30 22.92 -2.44
N ARG A 129 -8.60 23.91 -3.00
CA ARG A 129 -7.14 23.96 -3.05
C ARG A 129 -6.63 25.17 -2.29
N ILE A 130 -6.10 24.96 -1.09
CA ILE A 130 -5.75 25.99 -0.13
C ILE A 130 -4.24 26.19 -0.17
N GLY A 131 -3.79 27.45 -0.33
CA GLY A 131 -2.37 27.80 -0.22
C GLY A 131 -1.99 28.03 1.24
N LEU A 132 -0.84 27.49 1.67
CA LEU A 132 -0.26 27.69 2.99
C LEU A 132 1.17 28.20 2.84
N THR A 133 1.49 29.27 3.55
CA THR A 133 2.85 29.86 3.57
C THR A 133 3.23 30.16 5.00
N THR A 134 4.47 29.94 5.37
CA THR A 134 4.96 30.21 6.73
C THR A 134 4.91 31.70 7.04
N LYS A 135 4.36 32.05 8.19
CA LYS A 135 4.37 33.42 8.68
C LYS A 135 5.75 33.85 9.17
N PRO A 136 6.09 35.15 9.09
CA PRO A 136 7.27 35.70 9.77
C PRO A 136 7.24 35.38 11.26
N GLY A 137 8.34 34.82 11.78
CA GLY A 137 8.46 34.44 13.20
C GLY A 137 7.98 33.05 13.55
N ALA A 138 7.47 32.29 12.60
CA ALA A 138 7.26 30.86 12.80
C ALA A 138 8.62 30.14 12.94
N THR A 139 8.66 29.13 13.78
CA THR A 139 9.87 28.40 14.13
C THR A 139 9.70 26.91 13.87
N ASP A 140 10.84 26.23 13.72
CA ASP A 140 10.86 24.78 13.68
C ASP A 140 10.10 24.16 14.85
N GLY A 141 9.27 23.15 14.56
CA GLY A 141 8.40 22.51 15.54
C GLY A 141 7.07 23.19 15.82
N ASN A 142 6.75 24.34 15.16
CA ASN A 142 5.36 24.78 15.12
C ASN A 142 4.53 23.78 14.32
N ASP A 143 3.44 23.30 14.89
CA ASP A 143 2.56 22.31 14.25
C ASP A 143 1.08 22.48 14.62
N GLY A 144 0.21 21.85 13.84
CA GLY A 144 -1.23 21.85 14.05
C GLY A 144 -1.97 21.13 12.94
N TYR A 145 -3.31 21.15 13.01
CA TYR A 145 -4.17 20.52 12.03
C TYR A 145 -5.03 21.56 11.30
N VAL A 146 -5.13 21.41 9.98
CA VAL A 146 -6.22 21.99 9.19
C VAL A 146 -7.36 21.00 9.21
N ARG A 147 -8.52 21.37 9.73
CA ARG A 147 -9.69 20.50 9.83
C ARG A 147 -10.74 20.90 8.82
N TYR A 148 -11.47 19.91 8.32
CA TYR A 148 -12.52 20.15 7.35
C TYR A 148 -13.71 19.23 7.57
N THR A 149 -14.91 19.80 7.32
CA THR A 149 -16.20 19.12 7.35
C THR A 149 -16.98 19.52 6.10
N ALA A 150 -17.81 18.63 5.57
CA ALA A 150 -18.65 18.99 4.42
C ALA A 150 -20.07 18.46 4.57
N ARG A 151 -20.98 19.14 3.85
CA ARG A 151 -22.38 18.74 3.71
C ARG A 151 -22.82 18.92 2.26
N ALA A 152 -23.29 17.84 1.64
CA ALA A 152 -23.79 17.86 0.27
C ALA A 152 -24.90 16.81 0.10
N GLY A 153 -25.93 17.10 -0.70
CA GLY A 153 -27.06 16.19 -0.95
C GLY A 153 -27.81 15.77 0.32
N GLY A 154 -27.80 16.57 1.39
CA GLY A 154 -28.40 16.23 2.68
C GLY A 154 -27.55 15.35 3.58
N MET A 155 -26.40 14.84 3.11
CA MET A 155 -25.44 14.04 3.85
C MET A 155 -24.37 14.91 4.51
N ASN A 156 -23.88 14.46 5.67
CA ASN A 156 -22.64 14.98 6.26
C ASN A 156 -21.50 14.04 5.86
N ALA A 157 -20.40 14.61 5.37
CA ALA A 157 -19.20 13.84 5.10
C ALA A 157 -18.52 13.41 6.40
N TYR A 158 -17.80 12.29 6.37
CA TYR A 158 -16.83 11.98 7.42
C TYR A 158 -15.77 13.08 7.45
N PRO A 159 -15.53 13.69 8.62
CA PRO A 159 -14.58 14.80 8.75
C PRO A 159 -13.16 14.33 8.43
N GLY A 160 -12.36 15.25 7.92
CA GLY A 160 -10.94 15.01 7.68
C GLY A 160 -10.07 16.08 8.31
N GLU A 161 -8.79 15.78 8.42
CA GLU A 161 -7.78 16.72 8.88
C GLU A 161 -6.44 16.48 8.19
N THR A 162 -5.63 17.54 8.08
CA THR A 162 -4.27 17.52 7.53
C THR A 162 -3.31 18.04 8.59
N TYR A 163 -2.28 17.29 8.89
CA TYR A 163 -1.20 17.74 9.76
C TYR A 163 -0.32 18.74 9.00
N VAL A 164 -0.01 19.87 9.63
CA VAL A 164 0.85 20.92 9.09
C VAL A 164 1.93 21.24 10.13
N ALA A 165 3.18 21.18 9.73
CA ALA A 165 4.31 21.51 10.58
C ALA A 165 5.27 22.46 9.89
N VAL A 166 6.01 23.26 10.65
CA VAL A 166 7.11 24.10 10.16
C VAL A 166 8.42 23.32 10.35
N ASN A 167 9.25 23.29 9.31
CA ASN A 167 10.58 22.70 9.36
C ASN A 167 11.61 23.74 8.84
N ASP A 168 12.63 24.01 9.64
CA ASP A 168 13.78 24.84 9.25
C ASP A 168 14.91 23.91 8.78
N GLY A 169 14.89 23.54 7.52
CA GLY A 169 15.85 22.59 6.97
C GLY A 169 15.61 22.29 5.48
N PRO A 170 16.45 21.41 4.90
CA PRO A 170 16.16 20.88 3.56
C PRO A 170 14.95 19.95 3.64
N ALA A 171 14.04 20.06 2.69
CA ALA A 171 12.86 19.21 2.50
C ALA A 171 12.94 18.56 1.11
N LEU A 172 13.61 17.41 1.04
CA LEU A 172 13.82 16.70 -0.21
C LEU A 172 12.56 15.90 -0.59
N GLY A 173 12.19 16.00 -1.85
CA GLY A 173 11.05 15.27 -2.39
C GLY A 173 11.28 14.76 -3.80
N LEU A 174 10.47 13.81 -4.21
CA LEU A 174 10.54 13.09 -5.48
C LEU A 174 9.22 13.21 -6.22
N THR A 175 9.26 13.34 -7.55
CA THR A 175 8.05 13.24 -8.38
C THR A 175 7.56 11.80 -8.47
N GLN A 176 6.26 11.63 -8.77
CA GLN A 176 5.69 10.32 -9.08
C GLN A 176 6.23 9.84 -10.43
N ALA A 177 6.77 8.60 -10.47
CA ALA A 177 7.05 7.95 -11.73
C ALA A 177 5.78 7.34 -12.34
N GLU A 178 5.73 7.24 -13.67
CA GLU A 178 4.62 6.60 -14.36
C GLU A 178 4.53 5.10 -14.05
N TYR A 179 3.32 4.62 -13.84
CA TYR A 179 3.04 3.18 -13.79
C TYR A 179 3.38 2.53 -15.13
N ARG A 180 4.04 1.38 -15.09
CA ARG A 180 4.37 0.59 -16.28
C ARG A 180 3.45 -0.61 -16.36
N THR A 181 2.71 -0.73 -17.47
CA THR A 181 1.80 -1.86 -17.71
C THR A 181 2.12 -2.52 -19.06
N GLY A 182 1.82 -3.81 -19.18
CA GLY A 182 2.05 -4.54 -20.43
C GLY A 182 3.52 -4.76 -20.77
N MET A 183 4.42 -4.64 -19.78
CA MET A 183 5.86 -4.90 -19.98
C MET A 183 6.10 -6.38 -20.32
N ALA A 184 7.04 -6.66 -21.18
CA ALA A 184 7.53 -8.02 -21.35
C ALA A 184 8.57 -8.39 -20.28
N PRO A 185 8.78 -9.69 -19.97
CA PRO A 185 9.97 -10.12 -19.25
C PRO A 185 11.26 -9.65 -19.94
N ASP A 186 12.28 -9.38 -19.15
CA ASP A 186 13.61 -8.88 -19.57
C ASP A 186 13.57 -7.56 -20.37
N GLN A 187 12.54 -6.75 -20.22
CA GLN A 187 12.40 -5.46 -20.91
C GLN A 187 13.06 -4.33 -20.09
N PRO A 188 13.90 -3.47 -20.71
CA PRO A 188 14.47 -2.29 -20.06
C PRO A 188 13.43 -1.17 -19.96
N PHE A 189 13.57 -0.33 -18.93
CA PHE A 189 12.83 0.91 -18.77
C PHE A 189 13.62 1.93 -17.92
N ASP A 190 13.37 3.19 -18.16
CA ASP A 190 13.98 4.28 -17.41
C ASP A 190 12.99 4.84 -16.38
N SER A 191 13.53 5.37 -15.29
CA SER A 191 12.79 6.16 -14.33
C SER A 191 12.88 7.63 -14.71
N SER A 192 11.75 8.31 -14.74
CA SER A 192 11.65 9.76 -14.99
C SER A 192 11.45 10.55 -13.68
N VAL A 193 12.02 10.09 -12.58
CA VAL A 193 11.88 10.73 -11.27
C VAL A 193 12.76 11.97 -11.18
N VAL A 194 12.18 13.06 -10.70
CA VAL A 194 12.88 14.31 -10.37
C VAL A 194 12.96 14.44 -8.85
N LEU A 195 14.16 14.72 -8.35
CA LEU A 195 14.43 15.11 -6.97
C LEU A 195 14.40 16.64 -6.89
N GLY A 196 13.75 17.19 -5.88
CA GLY A 196 13.78 18.62 -5.60
C GLY A 196 13.88 18.91 -4.11
N ASN A 197 14.25 20.15 -3.78
CA ASN A 197 14.28 20.65 -2.41
C ASN A 197 13.21 21.74 -2.24
N GLN A 198 12.17 21.41 -1.48
CA GLN A 198 11.07 22.30 -1.12
C GLN A 198 11.29 23.01 0.23
N GLY A 199 12.41 22.70 0.90
CA GLY A 199 12.80 23.33 2.15
C GLY A 199 13.44 24.70 1.96
N ASN A 200 13.85 25.30 3.07
CA ASN A 200 14.49 26.63 3.12
C ASN A 200 16.00 26.59 3.32
N ARG A 201 16.59 25.40 3.44
CA ARG A 201 18.04 25.18 3.59
C ARG A 201 18.53 24.27 2.48
N THR A 202 19.80 24.43 2.15
CA THR A 202 20.50 23.57 1.20
C THR A 202 20.74 22.19 1.82
N ALA A 203 20.44 21.14 1.08
CA ALA A 203 20.96 19.80 1.36
C ALA A 203 22.34 19.66 0.70
N ASP A 204 23.40 19.59 1.51
CA ASP A 204 24.76 19.42 0.98
C ASP A 204 24.95 18.07 0.29
N ARG A 205 24.27 17.04 0.78
CA ARG A 205 24.24 15.67 0.24
C ARG A 205 22.86 15.07 0.42
N THR A 206 22.51 14.13 -0.45
CA THR A 206 21.24 13.41 -0.39
C THR A 206 21.46 11.94 -0.13
N LEU A 207 20.74 11.36 0.83
CA LEU A 207 20.58 9.91 0.96
C LEU A 207 19.36 9.50 0.15
N LEU A 208 19.60 8.81 -0.96
CA LEU A 208 18.56 8.19 -1.79
C LEU A 208 18.45 6.71 -1.46
N THR A 209 17.26 6.27 -1.06
CA THR A 209 16.93 4.85 -0.92
C THR A 209 16.12 4.42 -2.12
N VAL A 210 16.52 3.33 -2.77
CA VAL A 210 15.76 2.70 -3.86
C VAL A 210 15.50 1.25 -3.49
N PHE A 211 14.25 0.83 -3.52
CA PHE A 211 13.89 -0.58 -3.43
C PHE A 211 13.35 -1.05 -4.77
N THR A 212 13.81 -2.20 -5.22
CA THR A 212 13.22 -2.91 -6.37
C THR A 212 12.70 -4.25 -5.90
N SER A 213 11.46 -4.57 -6.23
CA SER A 213 10.91 -5.89 -5.95
C SER A 213 11.65 -6.99 -6.73
N ARG A 214 11.42 -8.25 -6.35
CA ARG A 214 12.15 -9.42 -6.85
C ARG A 214 12.19 -9.51 -8.38
N GLY A 215 11.11 -9.14 -9.05
CA GLY A 215 11.00 -9.17 -10.53
C GLY A 215 11.71 -8.02 -11.25
N ILE A 216 12.29 -7.05 -10.52
CA ILE A 216 13.00 -5.90 -11.10
C ILE A 216 14.48 -5.97 -10.73
N ARG A 217 15.34 -5.50 -11.63
CA ARG A 217 16.76 -5.25 -11.37
C ARG A 217 17.19 -3.90 -11.92
N LEU A 218 18.28 -3.36 -11.41
CA LEU A 218 18.93 -2.25 -12.10
C LEU A 218 19.34 -2.70 -13.51
N GLY A 219 19.07 -1.87 -14.49
CA GLY A 219 19.53 -2.03 -15.87
C GLY A 219 20.99 -1.59 -16.10
N MET A 220 21.69 -1.30 -15.01
CA MET A 220 23.09 -0.85 -14.95
C MET A 220 23.80 -1.52 -13.78
N SER A 221 25.13 -1.45 -13.76
CA SER A 221 25.91 -1.85 -12.57
C SER A 221 25.56 -0.98 -11.38
N VAL A 222 25.63 -1.54 -10.17
CA VAL A 222 25.38 -0.75 -8.95
C VAL A 222 26.42 0.38 -8.88
N PRO A 223 26.00 1.65 -8.83
CA PRO A 223 26.91 2.79 -8.82
C PRO A 223 27.88 2.76 -7.64
N SER A 224 29.06 3.34 -7.79
CA SER A 224 30.13 3.33 -6.77
C SER A 224 29.75 4.12 -5.52
N ASN A 225 28.92 5.15 -5.64
CA ASN A 225 28.36 5.91 -4.51
C ASN A 225 27.08 5.29 -3.95
N CYS A 226 26.78 4.04 -4.34
CA CYS A 226 25.68 3.24 -3.82
C CYS A 226 26.17 1.95 -3.19
N GLU A 227 25.42 1.45 -2.24
CA GLU A 227 25.57 0.10 -1.70
C GLU A 227 24.23 -0.63 -1.77
N SER A 228 24.22 -1.95 -1.70
CA SER A 228 23.00 -2.70 -1.85
C SER A 228 22.94 -3.96 -0.99
N THR A 229 21.72 -4.36 -0.63
CA THR A 229 21.43 -5.62 0.06
C THR A 229 20.26 -6.33 -0.56
N ASN A 230 20.28 -7.66 -0.56
CA ASN A 230 19.22 -8.50 -1.09
C ASN A 230 18.29 -9.00 0.02
N ALA A 231 17.02 -9.10 -0.30
CA ALA A 231 16.01 -9.84 0.45
C ALA A 231 15.25 -10.76 -0.50
N VAL A 232 14.44 -11.68 0.02
CA VAL A 232 13.63 -12.58 -0.81
C VAL A 232 12.65 -11.79 -1.68
N THR A 233 12.11 -10.68 -1.13
CA THR A 233 11.13 -9.82 -1.82
C THR A 233 11.74 -8.82 -2.79
N GLY A 234 13.07 -8.62 -2.77
CA GLY A 234 13.71 -7.63 -3.64
C GLY A 234 15.10 -7.21 -3.21
N ARG A 235 15.53 -6.06 -3.69
CA ARG A 235 16.84 -5.47 -3.42
C ARG A 235 16.71 -4.02 -3.00
N THR A 236 17.42 -3.63 -1.95
CA THR A 236 17.52 -2.24 -1.50
C THR A 236 18.87 -1.68 -1.90
N PHE A 237 18.87 -0.46 -2.40
CA PHE A 237 20.05 0.35 -2.71
C PHE A 237 20.02 1.58 -1.83
N LEU A 238 21.14 1.94 -1.26
CA LEU A 238 21.37 3.19 -0.55
C LEU A 238 22.45 3.95 -1.30
N CYS A 239 22.13 5.12 -1.82
CA CYS A 239 23.05 5.94 -2.60
C CYS A 239 23.26 7.27 -1.88
N VAL A 240 24.52 7.68 -1.75
CA VAL A 240 24.88 8.99 -1.23
C VAL A 240 25.24 9.85 -2.42
N LEU A 241 24.43 10.87 -2.67
CA LEU A 241 24.60 11.80 -3.78
C LEU A 241 25.25 13.07 -3.24
N ASP A 242 26.39 13.43 -3.82
CA ASP A 242 27.22 14.54 -3.35
C ASP A 242 26.81 15.91 -3.95
N GLU A 243 25.87 15.91 -4.91
CA GLU A 243 25.35 17.16 -5.47
C GLU A 243 24.52 17.93 -4.43
N ARG A 244 24.85 19.20 -4.28
CA ARG A 244 24.09 20.12 -3.43
C ARG A 244 22.73 20.41 -4.05
N THR A 245 21.69 20.23 -3.25
CA THR A 245 20.33 20.54 -3.65
C THR A 245 19.84 21.76 -2.88
N THR A 246 19.96 22.93 -3.52
CA THR A 246 19.54 24.21 -2.94
C THR A 246 18.01 24.36 -2.91
N PRO A 247 17.43 25.21 -2.06
CA PRO A 247 16.01 25.51 -2.08
C PRO A 247 15.50 25.85 -3.48
N GLY A 248 14.40 25.21 -3.91
CA GLY A 248 13.82 25.42 -5.24
C GLY A 248 14.58 24.82 -6.41
N SER A 249 15.68 24.07 -6.18
CA SER A 249 16.39 23.37 -7.25
C SER A 249 15.81 21.98 -7.51
N TYR A 250 15.94 21.54 -8.77
CA TYR A 250 15.41 20.25 -9.25
C TYR A 250 16.45 19.49 -10.05
N HIS A 251 16.48 18.18 -9.88
CA HIS A 251 17.47 17.30 -10.50
C HIS A 251 16.81 16.01 -10.97
N SER A 252 17.18 15.54 -12.16
CA SER A 252 16.78 14.26 -12.70
C SER A 252 17.63 13.13 -12.14
N LEU A 253 16.99 12.02 -11.78
CA LEU A 253 17.61 10.77 -11.34
C LEU A 253 17.74 9.82 -12.53
N PRO A 254 18.96 9.59 -13.09
CA PRO A 254 19.14 8.78 -14.29
C PRO A 254 19.20 7.27 -13.97
N LEU A 255 18.22 6.75 -13.26
CA LEU A 255 18.15 5.32 -12.93
C LEU A 255 17.50 4.51 -14.05
N LYS A 256 18.17 3.42 -14.41
CA LYS A 256 17.71 2.46 -15.41
C LYS A 256 17.38 1.14 -14.75
N PHE A 257 16.27 0.54 -15.16
CA PHE A 257 15.79 -0.72 -14.66
C PHE A 257 15.54 -1.72 -15.78
N ARG A 258 15.34 -2.96 -15.40
CA ARG A 258 14.91 -4.03 -16.29
C ARG A 258 14.03 -5.00 -15.52
N THR A 259 12.94 -5.43 -16.13
CA THR A 259 12.16 -6.57 -15.66
C THR A 259 13.00 -7.84 -15.72
N LYS A 260 12.74 -8.81 -14.89
CA LYS A 260 13.32 -10.16 -14.96
C LYS A 260 12.31 -11.15 -15.49
N ASP A 261 12.76 -12.37 -15.77
CA ASP A 261 11.90 -13.44 -16.28
C ASP A 261 10.75 -13.79 -15.33
N MET A 262 10.96 -13.64 -14.03
CA MET A 262 9.94 -13.90 -13.01
C MET A 262 9.03 -12.69 -12.70
N ALA A 263 9.22 -11.54 -13.34
CA ALA A 263 8.40 -10.36 -13.09
C ALA A 263 6.93 -10.62 -13.44
N LEU A 264 6.01 -10.14 -12.59
CA LEU A 264 4.57 -10.18 -12.83
C LEU A 264 3.91 -8.87 -12.37
N PHE A 265 3.86 -8.68 -11.07
CA PHE A 265 3.33 -7.50 -10.41
C PHE A 265 4.39 -7.00 -9.43
N ASP A 266 5.16 -6.05 -9.90
CA ASP A 266 6.35 -5.56 -9.25
C ASP A 266 6.26 -4.08 -8.93
N ARG A 267 7.17 -3.58 -8.09
CA ARG A 267 7.25 -2.16 -7.77
C ARG A 267 8.68 -1.68 -7.62
N VAL A 268 8.85 -0.40 -7.80
CA VAL A 268 10.04 0.34 -7.43
C VAL A 268 9.64 1.44 -6.46
N ASP A 269 10.34 1.51 -5.33
CA ASP A 269 10.13 2.52 -4.32
C ASP A 269 11.35 3.43 -4.27
N TYR A 270 11.11 4.72 -4.04
CA TYR A 270 12.13 5.73 -3.82
C TYR A 270 11.86 6.46 -2.51
N ALA A 271 12.91 6.78 -1.78
CA ALA A 271 12.86 7.74 -0.70
C ALA A 271 14.09 8.63 -0.77
N ALA A 272 13.92 9.93 -0.52
CA ALA A 272 15.00 10.89 -0.47
C ALA A 272 14.96 11.66 0.84
N GLN A 273 16.12 11.84 1.47
CA GLN A 273 16.27 12.64 2.66
C GLN A 273 17.66 13.28 2.69
N PRO A 274 17.85 14.37 3.46
CA PRO A 274 19.18 14.92 3.69
C PRO A 274 20.10 13.84 4.27
N TYR A 275 21.32 13.79 3.75
CA TYR A 275 22.30 12.83 4.23
C TYR A 275 22.79 13.19 5.63
N SER A 276 22.88 12.20 6.49
CA SER A 276 23.70 12.18 7.71
C SER A 276 24.19 10.75 7.96
N GLU A 277 25.26 10.59 8.74
CA GLU A 277 25.74 9.26 9.15
C GLU A 277 24.66 8.50 9.93
N GLN A 278 23.86 9.21 10.72
CA GLN A 278 22.74 8.63 11.45
C GLN A 278 21.65 8.13 10.47
N ALA A 279 21.23 8.95 9.51
CA ALA A 279 20.24 8.56 8.50
C ALA A 279 20.70 7.34 7.70
N LEU A 280 21.97 7.27 7.31
CA LEU A 280 22.54 6.11 6.63
C LEU A 280 22.54 4.87 7.53
N ALA A 281 22.92 5.00 8.79
CA ALA A 281 22.91 3.88 9.74
C ALA A 281 21.49 3.35 9.99
N GLU A 282 20.51 4.24 10.12
CA GLU A 282 19.09 3.90 10.25
C GLU A 282 18.56 3.20 8.99
N ALA A 283 18.89 3.70 7.79
CA ALA A 283 18.51 3.09 6.52
C ALA A 283 19.10 1.69 6.34
N ARG A 284 20.30 1.45 6.83
CA ARG A 284 20.90 0.11 6.88
C ARG A 284 20.14 -0.83 7.82
N ALA A 285 19.56 -0.32 8.89
CA ALA A 285 18.80 -1.11 9.88
C ALA A 285 19.56 -2.37 10.36
N GLY A 286 20.87 -2.25 10.59
CA GLY A 286 21.73 -3.36 11.01
C GLY A 286 22.00 -4.44 9.95
N ARG A 287 21.52 -4.26 8.71
CA ARG A 287 21.80 -5.19 7.60
C ARG A 287 23.16 -4.92 6.98
N ALA A 288 23.79 -5.98 6.46
CA ALA A 288 25.00 -5.86 5.66
C ALA A 288 24.67 -5.40 4.23
N PHE A 289 25.39 -4.41 3.74
CA PHE A 289 25.33 -3.92 2.37
C PHE A 289 26.63 -4.16 1.64
N THR A 290 26.55 -4.38 0.35
CA THR A 290 27.70 -4.56 -0.54
C THR A 290 27.87 -3.27 -1.36
N PRO A 291 29.06 -2.64 -1.33
CA PRO A 291 29.34 -1.47 -2.16
C PRO A 291 29.20 -1.74 -3.65
N GLY A 292 28.74 -0.74 -4.39
CA GLY A 292 28.75 -0.77 -5.85
C GLY A 292 30.14 -0.55 -6.44
N ALA A 293 30.31 -0.91 -7.71
CA ALA A 293 31.55 -0.74 -8.47
C ALA A 293 31.30 -0.16 -9.87
N GLY A 294 30.07 0.26 -10.16
CA GLY A 294 29.70 0.90 -11.43
C GLY A 294 30.09 2.38 -11.48
N PRO A 295 29.81 3.06 -12.60
CA PRO A 295 29.90 4.51 -12.67
C PRO A 295 29.05 5.18 -11.56
N GLU A 296 29.54 6.31 -11.08
CA GLU A 296 28.83 7.08 -10.05
C GLU A 296 27.45 7.53 -10.54
N LEU A 297 26.47 7.49 -9.66
CA LEU A 297 25.14 8.03 -9.91
C LEU A 297 25.17 9.53 -9.60
N ASN A 298 25.17 10.34 -10.65
CA ASN A 298 25.17 11.79 -10.55
C ASN A 298 23.80 12.35 -10.94
N LEU A 299 23.37 13.36 -10.22
CA LEU A 299 22.18 14.13 -10.54
C LEU A 299 22.43 15.04 -11.74
N THR A 300 21.41 15.28 -12.55
CA THR A 300 21.48 16.26 -13.63
C THR A 300 20.41 17.35 -13.41
N PRO A 301 20.73 18.64 -13.64
CA PRO A 301 19.73 19.70 -13.48
C PRO A 301 18.47 19.42 -14.29
N ALA A 302 17.31 19.70 -13.71
CA ALA A 302 16.01 19.53 -14.33
C ALA A 302 15.14 20.79 -14.17
N ALA A 303 14.13 20.93 -15.01
CA ALA A 303 13.10 21.96 -14.83
C ALA A 303 12.21 21.62 -13.62
N ALA A 304 11.55 22.64 -13.08
CA ALA A 304 10.53 22.44 -12.06
C ALA A 304 9.44 21.51 -12.58
N PRO A 305 9.13 20.42 -11.88
CA PRO A 305 8.06 19.51 -12.30
C PRO A 305 6.69 20.15 -12.06
N SER A 306 5.68 19.69 -12.81
CA SER A 306 4.27 20.01 -12.56
C SER A 306 3.71 19.24 -11.38
N ASP A 307 4.32 18.10 -11.04
CA ASP A 307 3.86 17.16 -10.03
C ASP A 307 4.36 17.58 -8.65
N GLU A 308 3.58 17.26 -7.65
CA GLU A 308 3.95 17.45 -6.26
C GLU A 308 5.11 16.54 -5.88
N LEU A 309 6.08 17.08 -5.14
CA LEU A 309 7.20 16.34 -4.60
C LEU A 309 6.82 15.71 -3.25
N GLN A 310 7.21 14.46 -3.04
CA GLN A 310 7.07 13.79 -1.75
C GLN A 310 8.35 13.03 -1.36
N PRO A 311 8.66 12.90 -0.06
CA PRO A 311 9.90 12.26 0.38
C PRO A 311 9.95 10.77 0.03
N TYR A 312 8.80 10.16 -0.23
CA TYR A 312 8.66 8.76 -0.65
C TYR A 312 7.72 8.66 -1.86
N ARG A 313 8.12 7.88 -2.84
CA ARG A 313 7.31 7.55 -4.02
C ARG A 313 7.43 6.07 -4.35
N SER A 314 6.35 5.52 -4.87
CA SER A 314 6.28 4.13 -5.32
C SER A 314 5.57 4.06 -6.66
N PHE A 315 6.02 3.22 -7.56
CA PHE A 315 5.29 2.92 -8.79
C PHE A 315 5.29 1.43 -9.11
N THR A 316 4.21 1.00 -9.73
CA THR A 316 3.97 -0.39 -10.09
C THR A 316 4.47 -0.68 -11.50
N VAL A 317 5.02 -1.88 -11.67
CA VAL A 317 5.43 -2.45 -12.95
C VAL A 317 4.67 -3.76 -13.15
N LYS A 318 3.70 -3.75 -14.08
CA LYS A 318 2.92 -4.94 -14.46
C LYS A 318 3.50 -5.56 -15.73
N THR A 319 3.88 -6.83 -15.64
CA THR A 319 4.50 -7.58 -16.73
C THR A 319 3.49 -8.58 -17.29
N VAL A 320 3.47 -8.75 -18.60
CA VAL A 320 2.70 -9.82 -19.27
C VAL A 320 3.43 -11.13 -19.05
N ASN A 321 3.09 -11.80 -17.95
CA ASN A 321 3.70 -13.05 -17.51
C ASN A 321 2.65 -13.92 -16.82
N GLN A 322 3.01 -15.16 -16.48
CA GLN A 322 2.12 -16.13 -15.87
C GLN A 322 2.78 -16.77 -14.62
N ALA A 323 1.96 -17.10 -13.67
CA ALA A 323 2.30 -17.97 -12.56
C ALA A 323 1.22 -19.06 -12.46
N ASP A 324 1.56 -20.22 -11.93
CA ASP A 324 0.68 -21.38 -11.90
C ASP A 324 0.58 -21.87 -10.45
N TYR A 325 -0.56 -21.66 -9.83
CA TYR A 325 -0.84 -22.17 -8.49
C TYR A 325 -1.37 -23.58 -8.57
N ARG A 326 -0.72 -24.49 -7.81
CA ARG A 326 -1.11 -25.89 -7.72
C ARG A 326 -1.42 -26.24 -6.28
N LEU A 327 -2.58 -26.84 -6.07
CA LEU A 327 -2.96 -27.38 -4.77
C LEU A 327 -2.74 -28.88 -4.70
N THR A 328 -2.30 -29.35 -3.55
CA THR A 328 -2.34 -30.75 -3.16
C THR A 328 -2.93 -30.87 -1.76
N ALA A 329 -3.62 -31.96 -1.50
CA ALA A 329 -4.15 -32.32 -0.19
C ALA A 329 -3.89 -33.80 0.11
N SER A 330 -3.74 -34.12 1.37
CA SER A 330 -3.44 -35.50 1.79
C SER A 330 -4.67 -36.42 1.70
N THR A 331 -4.37 -37.73 1.61
CA THR A 331 -5.32 -38.80 1.89
C THR A 331 -4.91 -39.44 3.21
N VAL A 332 -5.83 -39.51 4.17
CA VAL A 332 -5.56 -40.02 5.52
C VAL A 332 -6.58 -41.11 5.91
N SER A 333 -6.24 -41.94 6.87
CA SER A 333 -7.14 -42.98 7.38
C SER A 333 -6.98 -43.15 8.90
N GLY A 334 -8.06 -43.52 9.58
CA GLY A 334 -8.09 -43.79 10.99
C GLY A 334 -9.45 -44.34 11.43
N ALA A 335 -9.53 -44.83 12.66
CA ALA A 335 -10.76 -45.28 13.31
C ALA A 335 -11.49 -44.09 13.96
N ALA A 336 -12.76 -44.30 14.33
CA ALA A 336 -13.49 -43.30 15.13
C ALA A 336 -12.76 -43.07 16.47
N GLY A 337 -12.58 -41.83 16.85
CA GLY A 337 -11.82 -41.40 18.02
C GLY A 337 -10.32 -41.13 17.73
N ASP A 338 -9.79 -41.50 16.57
CA ASP A 338 -8.41 -41.25 16.21
C ASP A 338 -8.20 -39.79 15.84
N THR A 339 -6.95 -39.35 16.03
CA THR A 339 -6.47 -38.04 15.58
C THR A 339 -5.40 -38.24 14.52
N VAL A 340 -5.63 -37.73 13.30
CA VAL A 340 -4.77 -38.00 12.13
C VAL A 340 -4.21 -36.67 11.57
N PRO A 341 -2.92 -36.66 11.12
CA PRO A 341 -2.34 -35.51 10.46
C PRO A 341 -2.86 -35.38 9.02
N ALA A 342 -3.31 -34.22 8.65
CA ALA A 342 -3.72 -33.86 7.29
C ALA A 342 -2.99 -32.61 6.82
N THR A 343 -2.59 -32.58 5.57
CA THR A 343 -1.86 -31.44 5.00
C THR A 343 -2.51 -30.93 3.73
N VAL A 344 -2.55 -29.63 3.60
CA VAL A 344 -2.88 -28.94 2.35
C VAL A 344 -1.66 -28.12 1.95
N THR A 345 -1.29 -28.16 0.68
CA THR A 345 -0.12 -27.44 0.17
C THR A 345 -0.50 -26.65 -1.07
N VAL A 346 -0.17 -25.37 -1.08
CA VAL A 346 -0.18 -24.53 -2.27
C VAL A 346 1.25 -24.35 -2.76
N HIS A 347 1.45 -24.47 -4.07
CA HIS A 347 2.74 -24.32 -4.72
C HIS A 347 2.58 -23.40 -5.93
N ASN A 348 3.46 -22.41 -6.06
CA ASN A 348 3.61 -21.63 -7.28
C ASN A 348 4.62 -22.36 -8.21
N ALA A 349 4.14 -22.90 -9.31
CA ALA A 349 4.97 -23.59 -10.30
C ALA A 349 5.66 -22.63 -11.28
N GLY A 350 5.53 -21.33 -11.09
CA GLY A 350 6.17 -20.31 -11.93
C GLY A 350 5.52 -20.17 -13.33
N PRO A 351 6.20 -19.54 -14.29
CA PRO A 351 7.53 -18.93 -14.22
C PRO A 351 7.62 -17.64 -13.38
N ALA A 352 6.50 -16.94 -13.12
CA ALA A 352 6.54 -15.71 -12.35
C ALA A 352 6.42 -15.95 -10.84
N TRP A 353 7.02 -15.04 -10.06
CA TRP A 353 6.70 -14.92 -8.65
C TRP A 353 5.39 -14.14 -8.46
N VAL A 354 4.70 -14.37 -7.35
CA VAL A 354 3.50 -13.63 -6.99
C VAL A 354 3.72 -12.96 -5.64
N ALA A 355 3.43 -11.67 -5.55
CA ALA A 355 3.52 -10.93 -4.31
C ALA A 355 2.47 -9.84 -4.23
N SER A 356 1.86 -9.68 -3.05
CA SER A 356 1.03 -8.53 -2.70
C SER A 356 1.92 -7.49 -2.02
N LEU A 357 2.44 -6.54 -2.79
CA LEU A 357 3.39 -5.55 -2.32
C LEU A 357 2.73 -4.24 -1.86
N GLY A 358 1.44 -4.08 -2.08
CA GLY A 358 0.69 -2.88 -1.73
C GLY A 358 0.37 -2.80 -0.24
N ALA A 359 -0.64 -3.51 0.21
CA ALA A 359 -1.18 -3.43 1.57
C ALA A 359 -0.79 -4.62 2.48
N GLY A 360 0.03 -5.55 1.99
CA GLY A 360 0.55 -6.67 2.78
C GLY A 360 -0.41 -7.85 2.92
N GLU A 361 -1.38 -7.98 2.01
CA GLU A 361 -2.28 -9.12 1.94
C GLU A 361 -1.51 -10.41 1.56
N PRO A 362 -2.09 -11.58 1.80
CA PRO A 362 -1.48 -12.83 1.38
C PRO A 362 -1.38 -12.92 -0.15
N ALA A 363 -0.32 -13.55 -0.67
CA ALA A 363 -0.19 -13.83 -2.10
C ALA A 363 -1.31 -14.72 -2.61
N ALA A 364 -1.85 -15.60 -1.74
CA ALA A 364 -3.01 -16.42 -1.98
C ALA A 364 -3.76 -16.73 -0.68
N THR A 365 -5.07 -16.95 -0.81
CA THR A 365 -5.95 -17.46 0.24
C THR A 365 -6.43 -18.86 -0.14
N VAL A 366 -6.41 -19.78 0.81
CA VAL A 366 -6.83 -21.17 0.59
C VAL A 366 -8.04 -21.47 1.46
N ASP A 367 -9.16 -21.80 0.83
CA ASP A 367 -10.35 -22.32 1.51
C ASP A 367 -10.27 -23.84 1.56
N ILE A 368 -10.51 -24.40 2.74
CA ILE A 368 -10.40 -25.81 3.05
C ILE A 368 -11.72 -26.25 3.67
N ASP A 369 -12.51 -27.02 2.93
CA ASP A 369 -13.67 -27.68 3.50
C ASP A 369 -13.19 -28.90 4.34
N ILE A 370 -13.90 -29.20 5.41
CA ILE A 370 -13.57 -30.30 6.32
C ILE A 370 -14.41 -31.52 5.92
N PRO A 371 -13.79 -32.69 5.73
CA PRO A 371 -14.50 -33.92 5.33
C PRO A 371 -15.58 -34.34 6.34
N ALA A 372 -16.69 -34.84 5.85
CA ALA A 372 -17.78 -35.34 6.69
C ALA A 372 -17.26 -36.42 7.66
N GLY A 373 -17.79 -36.43 8.89
CA GLY A 373 -17.36 -37.35 9.94
C GLY A 373 -16.03 -36.99 10.59
N THR A 374 -15.51 -35.77 10.33
CA THR A 374 -14.28 -35.25 10.99
C THR A 374 -14.48 -33.86 11.54
N SER A 375 -13.69 -33.56 12.56
CA SER A 375 -13.54 -32.19 13.12
C SER A 375 -12.06 -31.78 13.19
N VAL A 376 -11.79 -30.50 13.32
CA VAL A 376 -10.41 -30.00 13.39
C VAL A 376 -9.95 -29.94 14.84
N ALA A 377 -9.00 -30.80 15.21
CA ALA A 377 -8.36 -30.80 16.52
C ALA A 377 -7.28 -29.71 16.62
N SER A 378 -6.56 -29.42 15.52
CA SER A 378 -5.56 -28.35 15.46
C SER A 378 -5.42 -27.81 14.03
N ALA A 379 -5.29 -26.51 13.92
CA ALA A 379 -5.02 -25.79 12.68
C ALA A 379 -3.82 -24.84 12.85
N PRO A 380 -3.08 -24.50 11.76
CA PRO A 380 -2.01 -23.51 11.81
C PRO A 380 -2.52 -22.12 12.19
N ASP A 381 -1.67 -21.28 12.81
CA ASP A 381 -2.00 -19.88 13.17
C ASP A 381 -2.41 -19.01 11.96
N SER A 382 -1.96 -19.37 10.75
CA SER A 382 -2.33 -18.70 9.50
C SER A 382 -3.69 -19.13 8.97
N CYS A 383 -4.42 -19.99 9.69
CA CYS A 383 -5.74 -20.52 9.34
C CYS A 383 -6.74 -20.20 10.44
N TRP A 384 -7.98 -19.87 10.05
CA TRP A 384 -9.08 -19.65 10.99
C TRP A 384 -10.37 -20.27 10.46
N SER A 385 -11.23 -20.66 11.38
CA SER A 385 -12.55 -21.22 11.07
C SER A 385 -13.44 -20.14 10.45
N GLN A 386 -14.08 -20.46 9.33
CA GLN A 386 -15.15 -19.69 8.72
C GLN A 386 -16.52 -20.22 9.14
N SER A 387 -16.58 -21.53 9.41
CA SER A 387 -17.72 -22.27 9.92
C SER A 387 -17.23 -23.59 10.55
N GLU A 388 -18.14 -24.41 11.07
CA GLU A 388 -17.80 -25.74 11.60
C GLU A 388 -17.15 -26.66 10.55
N THR A 389 -17.46 -26.42 9.25
CA THR A 389 -17.03 -27.27 8.14
C THR A 389 -16.07 -26.58 7.17
N ARG A 390 -15.58 -25.38 7.47
CA ARG A 390 -14.69 -24.64 6.58
C ARG A 390 -13.64 -23.82 7.33
N TYR A 391 -12.41 -23.92 6.86
CA TYR A 391 -11.28 -23.09 7.27
C TYR A 391 -10.79 -22.24 6.11
N ARG A 392 -10.22 -21.10 6.45
CA ARG A 392 -9.52 -20.21 5.53
C ARG A 392 -8.09 -20.01 6.01
N CYS A 393 -7.13 -20.16 5.09
CA CYS A 393 -5.72 -20.06 5.38
C CYS A 393 -5.04 -19.02 4.48
N ASN A 394 -4.16 -18.21 5.03
CA ASN A 394 -3.38 -17.23 4.28
C ASN A 394 -1.95 -17.74 4.03
N THR A 395 -1.48 -17.55 2.80
CA THR A 395 -0.05 -17.64 2.50
C THR A 395 0.68 -16.41 3.06
N PRO A 396 2.03 -16.40 3.07
CA PRO A 396 2.78 -15.15 3.17
C PRO A 396 2.39 -14.16 2.06
N ILE A 397 2.84 -12.91 2.20
CA ILE A 397 2.63 -11.83 1.20
C ILE A 397 3.27 -12.13 -0.17
N TYR A 398 4.06 -13.19 -0.29
CA TYR A 398 4.67 -13.64 -1.54
C TYR A 398 4.78 -15.16 -1.63
N LEU A 399 4.75 -15.66 -2.88
CA LEU A 399 5.19 -16.99 -3.28
C LEU A 399 6.18 -16.83 -4.44
N THR A 400 7.39 -17.33 -4.26
CA THR A 400 8.43 -17.22 -5.30
C THR A 400 8.14 -18.18 -6.46
N GLU A 401 8.81 -17.98 -7.57
CA GLU A 401 8.72 -18.82 -8.78
C GLU A 401 9.39 -20.20 -8.61
N SER A 402 10.20 -20.36 -7.57
CA SER A 402 10.97 -21.59 -7.33
C SER A 402 11.50 -21.65 -5.89
N GLY A 403 12.00 -22.82 -5.50
CA GLY A 403 12.60 -23.06 -4.20
C GLY A 403 11.60 -23.18 -3.05
N LYS A 404 12.08 -23.12 -1.81
CA LYS A 404 11.23 -23.34 -0.62
C LYS A 404 10.11 -22.32 -0.46
N ALA A 405 10.34 -21.08 -0.87
CA ALA A 405 9.37 -20.00 -0.75
C ALA A 405 8.30 -19.99 -1.87
N ALA A 406 8.41 -20.92 -2.84
CA ALA A 406 7.35 -21.20 -3.81
C ALA A 406 6.21 -22.05 -3.22
N THR A 407 6.41 -22.61 -2.03
CA THR A 407 5.46 -23.55 -1.42
C THR A 407 5.04 -23.08 -0.03
N ARG A 408 3.76 -23.20 0.25
CA ARG A 408 3.22 -23.07 1.61
C ARG A 408 2.40 -24.31 1.95
N THR A 409 2.74 -24.96 3.06
CA THR A 409 2.00 -26.11 3.61
C THR A 409 1.23 -25.67 4.84
N PHE A 410 0.00 -26.16 4.96
CA PHE A 410 -0.90 -25.97 6.08
C PHE A 410 -1.13 -27.35 6.74
N PRO A 411 -0.41 -27.65 7.85
CA PRO A 411 -0.58 -28.90 8.60
C PRO A 411 -1.80 -28.77 9.53
N PHE A 412 -2.79 -29.63 9.32
CA PHE A 412 -3.95 -29.79 10.18
C PHE A 412 -3.82 -31.08 10.97
N THR A 413 -4.49 -31.13 12.11
CA THR A 413 -4.78 -32.38 12.83
C THR A 413 -6.28 -32.54 12.83
N LEU A 414 -6.79 -33.62 12.23
CA LEU A 414 -8.21 -33.94 12.18
C LEU A 414 -8.53 -35.01 13.23
N HIS A 415 -9.64 -34.81 13.94
CA HIS A 415 -10.24 -35.83 14.76
C HIS A 415 -11.31 -36.56 13.93
N ILE A 416 -11.32 -37.93 13.95
CA ILE A 416 -12.32 -38.72 13.26
C ILE A 416 -13.45 -38.98 14.24
N ASP A 417 -14.56 -38.26 14.06
CA ASP A 417 -15.75 -38.35 14.90
C ASP A 417 -16.56 -39.60 14.51
N GLU A 418 -16.63 -39.89 13.21
CA GLU A 418 -17.31 -41.04 12.62
C GLU A 418 -16.57 -41.53 11.38
N VAL A 419 -16.45 -42.86 11.21
CA VAL A 419 -15.84 -43.43 10.00
C VAL A 419 -16.85 -43.41 8.85
N ILE A 420 -16.67 -42.44 7.96
CA ILE A 420 -17.41 -42.32 6.69
C ILE A 420 -16.46 -42.75 5.57
N PRO A 421 -16.72 -43.87 4.86
CA PRO A 421 -15.89 -44.31 3.75
C PRO A 421 -15.86 -43.27 2.63
N ASP A 422 -14.67 -43.06 2.05
CA ASP A 422 -14.46 -42.11 0.94
C ASP A 422 -14.91 -40.67 1.26
N ALA A 423 -14.89 -40.26 2.53
CA ALA A 423 -15.23 -38.88 2.90
C ALA A 423 -14.26 -37.91 2.22
N THR A 424 -14.78 -36.99 1.44
CA THR A 424 -13.98 -36.00 0.70
C THR A 424 -14.38 -34.57 1.00
N ALA A 425 -13.41 -33.67 0.91
CA ALA A 425 -13.66 -32.25 1.01
C ALA A 425 -12.85 -31.47 -0.04
N ARG A 426 -13.42 -30.39 -0.52
CA ARG A 426 -12.77 -29.54 -1.50
C ARG A 426 -11.80 -28.59 -0.83
N VAL A 427 -10.66 -28.41 -1.46
CA VAL A 427 -9.69 -27.35 -1.17
C VAL A 427 -9.58 -26.48 -2.40
N SER A 428 -9.53 -25.16 -2.22
CA SER A 428 -9.41 -24.22 -3.34
C SER A 428 -8.54 -23.03 -2.97
N VAL A 429 -7.71 -22.59 -3.92
CA VAL A 429 -6.92 -21.34 -3.79
C VAL A 429 -7.56 -20.26 -4.64
N TYR A 430 -7.55 -19.06 -4.10
CA TYR A 430 -8.01 -17.87 -4.80
C TYR A 430 -7.32 -16.60 -4.25
N ASN A 431 -7.37 -15.53 -5.00
CA ASN A 431 -7.03 -14.17 -4.57
C ASN A 431 -7.63 -13.17 -5.56
N ASP A 432 -8.97 -13.13 -5.63
CA ASP A 432 -9.67 -12.30 -6.60
C ASP A 432 -10.01 -10.91 -6.07
N ALA A 433 -9.84 -10.70 -4.76
CA ALA A 433 -10.11 -9.42 -4.09
C ALA A 433 -8.93 -8.45 -4.15
N TYR A 434 -7.72 -8.93 -4.48
CA TYR A 434 -6.48 -8.15 -4.44
C TYR A 434 -5.71 -8.30 -5.75
N GLU A 435 -4.82 -7.35 -6.04
CA GLU A 435 -3.92 -7.44 -7.18
C GLU A 435 -2.57 -8.07 -6.78
N PRO A 436 -2.04 -8.99 -7.63
CA PRO A 436 -2.68 -9.54 -8.83
C PRO A 436 -3.73 -10.61 -8.47
N ALA A 437 -4.90 -10.56 -9.12
CA ALA A 437 -5.91 -11.60 -8.95
C ALA A 437 -5.48 -12.91 -9.64
N VAL A 438 -5.71 -14.07 -8.99
CA VAL A 438 -5.26 -15.39 -9.49
C VAL A 438 -5.69 -15.63 -10.93
N ARG A 439 -6.95 -15.38 -11.26
CA ARG A 439 -7.49 -15.58 -12.62
C ARG A 439 -6.85 -14.69 -13.69
N THR A 440 -6.06 -13.68 -13.34
CA THR A 440 -5.40 -12.79 -14.30
C THR A 440 -4.02 -13.28 -14.73
N PHE A 441 -3.41 -14.17 -13.96
CA PHE A 441 -2.06 -14.65 -14.23
C PHE A 441 -1.96 -16.18 -14.31
N ASP A 442 -2.91 -16.92 -13.75
CA ASP A 442 -2.89 -18.39 -13.70
C ASP A 442 -3.64 -18.96 -14.91
N PRO A 443 -2.93 -19.67 -15.81
CA PRO A 443 -3.52 -20.19 -17.03
C PRO A 443 -4.34 -21.46 -16.81
N ASP A 444 -4.14 -22.18 -15.67
CA ASP A 444 -4.80 -23.46 -15.38
C ASP A 444 -5.50 -23.45 -14.03
N LEU A 445 -6.69 -22.87 -13.99
CA LEU A 445 -7.48 -22.81 -12.76
C LEU A 445 -8.00 -24.21 -12.30
N THR A 446 -7.81 -25.27 -13.08
CA THR A 446 -8.28 -26.61 -12.70
C THR A 446 -7.40 -27.23 -11.61
N ASN A 447 -6.10 -26.92 -11.59
CA ASN A 447 -5.16 -27.38 -10.58
C ASN A 447 -5.15 -26.48 -9.32
N ASN A 448 -5.94 -25.40 -9.34
CA ASN A 448 -6.22 -24.53 -8.17
C ASN A 448 -7.19 -25.16 -7.18
N THR A 449 -7.54 -26.42 -7.38
CA THR A 449 -8.37 -27.21 -6.47
C THR A 449 -7.72 -28.55 -6.18
N ALA A 450 -7.95 -29.06 -4.97
CA ALA A 450 -7.55 -30.39 -4.56
C ALA A 450 -8.64 -31.03 -3.71
N THR A 451 -8.53 -32.34 -3.50
CA THR A 451 -9.46 -33.11 -2.66
C THR A 451 -8.72 -33.66 -1.45
N LEU A 452 -9.14 -33.25 -0.26
CA LEU A 452 -8.75 -33.86 1.00
C LEU A 452 -9.65 -35.10 1.21
N THR A 453 -9.04 -36.28 1.38
CA THR A 453 -9.77 -37.56 1.49
C THR A 453 -9.48 -38.20 2.83
N VAL A 454 -10.53 -38.68 3.49
CA VAL A 454 -10.46 -39.44 4.73
C VAL A 454 -11.08 -40.80 4.52
N ASN A 455 -10.41 -41.87 5.01
CA ASN A 455 -10.82 -43.26 4.94
C ASN A 455 -11.19 -43.71 3.50
N PRO A 456 -10.25 -43.62 2.52
CA PRO A 456 -10.53 -44.12 1.18
C PRO A 456 -10.82 -45.62 1.20
N SER A 457 -11.83 -46.05 0.44
CA SER A 457 -12.10 -47.47 0.21
C SER A 457 -10.91 -48.08 -0.53
N THR A 458 -10.38 -49.17 0.00
CA THR A 458 -9.40 -49.99 -0.74
C THR A 458 -10.09 -50.64 -1.93
N ARG A 459 -9.76 -50.23 -3.15
CA ARG A 459 -10.21 -50.93 -4.36
C ARG A 459 -9.43 -52.22 -4.59
#